data_c098ada574d3a410356271e6839c49bf
#
_entry.id   c098ada574d3a410356271e6839c49bf
#
_cell.length_a   1.000
_cell.length_b   1.000
_cell.length_c   1.000
_cell.angle_alpha   90.00
_cell.angle_beta   90.00
_cell.angle_gamma   90.00
#
_symmetry.space_group_name_H-M   'P 1'
#
loop_
_entity.id
_entity.type
_entity.pdbx_description
1 polymer ?
#
loop_
_entity_poly.entity_id
_entity_poly.type
_entity_poly.pdbx_seq_one_letter_code
_entity_poly.pdbx_strand_id
1 'polypeptide(L)'
;MNKKSLWKLILILAIPCIIGFMPAPAGLSELAWVLFGIYLAAIVGLVIKPFPEPVVLLIAVAASMVVVGNLSDGAFKTTAVLSGYSSGTTWLVFSAFTLSAAFVTTGLGKRIAYLLIGKIGNTTLGLGYVTVFLDLVLAPATPSNTARAGGIVLPIINSVAVALGSEPEKSPRRVGHYLMMSIYMVTKTTSYMFFTAMAGNILALKMINDILHLQISWGGWALAAGLPGIIMLLVTPLVIYTMYPPEIKKVDNKTIAKAGLAELGPMKIREKMLLGVFVLALLGWIFSKSLGVDESTVAIVVMATMLLLGIVTWEDVVENKGGWNTLIWYGGIIGLSSLLSKVKFFEWLAEVFKNNLAFDGHGNVAFFVIIFLSIIVRYFFASGSAYIVAMLPVFAMLANVSGAPLMLTALALLFSNSYGGMVTHYGGAAGPVIFGVGYNDIKSWWLVGAVLTILTFLVHITLGVWWWNMLIGWNML
;
A
#
# COMPACT_ATOMS: atom_id res chain seq x y z
N MET A 1 24.22 -10.18 18.68
CA MET A 1 23.36 -10.79 17.63
C MET A 1 22.88 -12.13 18.18
N ASN A 2 21.55 -12.31 18.29
CA ASN A 2 20.98 -13.55 18.88
C ASN A 2 21.12 -14.70 17.86
N LYS A 3 21.36 -15.96 18.31
CA LYS A 3 21.48 -17.14 17.42
C LYS A 3 20.32 -17.26 16.40
N LYS A 4 19.11 -16.81 16.76
CA LYS A 4 17.94 -16.76 15.87
C LYS A 4 18.04 -15.71 14.73
N SER A 5 19.00 -14.77 14.79
CA SER A 5 19.22 -13.78 13.72
C SER A 5 20.38 -14.20 12.78
N LEU A 6 21.28 -15.06 13.26
CA LEU A 6 22.48 -15.45 12.51
C LEU A 6 22.16 -16.28 11.27
N TRP A 7 21.25 -17.28 11.38
CA TRP A 7 20.88 -18.12 10.22
C TRP A 7 20.20 -17.32 9.11
N LYS A 8 19.39 -16.30 9.49
CA LYS A 8 18.74 -15.41 8.55
C LYS A 8 19.77 -14.60 7.76
N LEU A 9 20.79 -14.10 8.44
CA LEU A 9 21.90 -13.38 7.81
C LEU A 9 22.70 -14.29 6.88
N ILE A 10 23.03 -15.51 7.33
CA ILE A 10 23.73 -16.51 6.51
C ILE A 10 22.93 -16.80 5.23
N LEU A 11 21.62 -16.99 5.35
CA LEU A 11 20.75 -17.25 4.20
C LEU A 11 20.79 -16.11 3.17
N ILE A 12 20.68 -14.86 3.62
CA ILE A 12 20.68 -13.69 2.73
C ILE A 12 22.06 -13.53 2.05
N LEU A 13 23.14 -13.76 2.76
CA LEU A 13 24.48 -13.67 2.17
C LEU A 13 24.80 -14.87 1.25
N ALA A 14 24.26 -16.04 1.55
CA ALA A 14 24.46 -17.24 0.73
C ALA A 14 23.80 -17.12 -0.66
N ILE A 15 22.62 -16.50 -0.76
CA ILE A 15 21.88 -16.37 -2.03
C ILE A 15 22.74 -15.72 -3.13
N PRO A 16 23.26 -14.47 -2.98
CA PRO A 16 24.04 -13.84 -4.03
C PRO A 16 25.39 -14.55 -4.26
N CYS A 17 25.99 -15.15 -3.22
CA CYS A 17 27.20 -15.94 -3.38
C CYS A 17 26.94 -17.19 -4.23
N ILE A 18 25.92 -17.98 -3.91
CA ILE A 18 25.57 -19.19 -4.67
C ILE A 18 25.27 -18.82 -6.13
N ILE A 19 24.43 -17.81 -6.37
CA ILE A 19 24.07 -17.35 -7.70
C ILE A 19 25.30 -16.82 -8.45
N GLY A 20 26.17 -16.05 -7.80
CA GLY A 20 27.40 -15.52 -8.40
C GLY A 20 28.45 -16.57 -8.77
N PHE A 21 28.45 -17.74 -8.10
CA PHE A 21 29.33 -18.88 -8.48
C PHE A 21 28.67 -19.75 -9.57
N MET A 22 27.39 -19.62 -9.84
CA MET A 22 26.74 -20.35 -10.94
C MET A 22 26.94 -19.58 -12.26
N PRO A 23 27.21 -20.30 -13.37
CA PRO A 23 27.29 -19.64 -14.68
C PRO A 23 25.96 -18.95 -15.00
N ALA A 24 26.02 -17.77 -15.61
CA ALA A 24 24.81 -17.08 -16.07
C ALA A 24 24.06 -17.96 -17.08
N PRO A 25 22.72 -18.04 -17.00
CA PRO A 25 21.91 -18.74 -17.97
C PRO A 25 22.11 -18.21 -19.40
N ALA A 26 21.89 -19.07 -20.40
CA ALA A 26 22.00 -18.68 -21.79
C ALA A 26 21.10 -17.46 -22.10
N GLY A 27 21.66 -16.46 -22.77
CA GLY A 27 20.97 -15.22 -23.12
C GLY A 27 20.99 -14.14 -22.05
N LEU A 28 21.58 -14.38 -20.87
CA LEU A 28 21.68 -13.42 -19.78
C LEU A 28 23.15 -13.06 -19.51
N SER A 29 23.45 -11.77 -19.28
CA SER A 29 24.80 -11.34 -18.90
C SER A 29 25.14 -11.76 -17.46
N GLU A 30 26.43 -11.96 -17.17
CA GLU A 30 26.91 -12.26 -15.82
C GLU A 30 26.52 -11.16 -14.83
N LEU A 31 26.65 -9.91 -15.22
CA LEU A 31 26.21 -8.74 -14.43
C LEU A 31 24.73 -8.85 -14.05
N ALA A 32 23.86 -9.17 -15.02
CA ALA A 32 22.43 -9.30 -14.76
C ALA A 32 22.12 -10.45 -13.80
N TRP A 33 22.85 -11.56 -13.93
CA TRP A 33 22.66 -12.74 -13.09
C TRP A 33 23.07 -12.49 -11.63
N VAL A 34 24.23 -11.87 -11.41
CA VAL A 34 24.70 -11.52 -10.06
C VAL A 34 23.80 -10.46 -9.42
N LEU A 35 23.39 -9.43 -10.18
CA LEU A 35 22.45 -8.42 -9.69
C LEU A 35 21.09 -9.01 -9.31
N PHE A 36 20.61 -9.99 -10.07
CA PHE A 36 19.41 -10.75 -9.71
C PHE A 36 19.61 -11.50 -8.38
N GLY A 37 20.78 -12.10 -8.16
CA GLY A 37 21.10 -12.75 -6.88
C GLY A 37 21.01 -11.80 -5.68
N ILE A 38 21.52 -10.57 -5.82
CA ILE A 38 21.41 -9.53 -4.79
C ILE A 38 19.95 -9.07 -4.61
N TYR A 39 19.23 -8.89 -5.70
CA TYR A 39 17.82 -8.51 -5.67
C TYR A 39 16.96 -9.57 -4.98
N LEU A 40 17.18 -10.85 -5.30
CA LEU A 40 16.51 -11.97 -4.63
C LEU A 40 16.85 -12.04 -3.13
N ALA A 41 18.12 -11.82 -2.77
CA ALA A 41 18.53 -11.73 -1.37
C ALA A 41 17.85 -10.57 -0.64
N ALA A 42 17.68 -9.41 -1.29
CA ALA A 42 16.94 -8.29 -0.74
C ALA A 42 15.45 -8.66 -0.52
N ILE A 43 14.80 -9.30 -1.49
CA ILE A 43 13.42 -9.79 -1.35
C ILE A 43 13.29 -10.74 -0.16
N VAL A 44 14.15 -11.76 -0.09
CA VAL A 44 14.17 -12.71 1.03
C VAL A 44 14.39 -11.97 2.35
N GLY A 45 15.29 -10.99 2.37
CA GLY A 45 15.55 -10.14 3.54
C GLY A 45 14.33 -9.34 4.00
N LEU A 46 13.54 -8.79 3.08
CA LEU A 46 12.29 -8.10 3.37
C LEU A 46 11.21 -9.05 3.95
N VAL A 47 11.24 -10.32 3.56
CA VAL A 47 10.30 -11.34 4.05
C VAL A 47 10.69 -11.84 5.44
N ILE A 48 11.93 -12.29 5.61
CA ILE A 48 12.39 -12.93 6.86
C ILE A 48 12.84 -11.92 7.94
N LYS A 49 13.04 -10.66 7.55
CA LYS A 49 13.37 -9.51 8.42
C LYS A 49 14.51 -9.80 9.43
N PRO A 50 15.74 -10.08 8.98
CA PRO A 50 16.89 -10.16 9.88
C PRO A 50 17.24 -8.80 10.46
N PHE A 51 16.99 -7.73 9.67
CA PHE A 51 17.13 -6.31 10.00
C PHE A 51 15.88 -5.54 9.58
N PRO A 52 15.72 -4.28 10.04
CA PRO A 52 14.72 -3.37 9.48
C PRO A 52 14.88 -3.22 7.95
N GLU A 53 13.77 -3.03 7.25
CA GLU A 53 13.72 -2.93 5.77
C GLU A 53 14.76 -1.95 5.18
N PRO A 54 14.99 -0.73 5.75
CA PRO A 54 16.01 0.18 5.24
C PRO A 54 17.44 -0.40 5.28
N VAL A 55 17.76 -1.16 6.31
CA VAL A 55 19.10 -1.76 6.47
C VAL A 55 19.32 -2.87 5.44
N VAL A 56 18.31 -3.71 5.22
CA VAL A 56 18.37 -4.77 4.18
C VAL A 56 18.62 -4.14 2.81
N LEU A 57 17.88 -3.10 2.45
CA LEU A 57 18.03 -2.47 1.14
C LEU A 57 19.34 -1.67 1.02
N LEU A 58 19.81 -1.03 2.09
CA LEU A 58 21.09 -0.34 2.06
C LEU A 58 22.26 -1.31 1.82
N ILE A 59 22.23 -2.50 2.44
CA ILE A 59 23.21 -3.57 2.20
C ILE A 59 23.15 -4.03 0.74
N ALA A 60 21.95 -4.26 0.20
CA ALA A 60 21.78 -4.68 -1.19
C ALA A 60 22.27 -3.62 -2.19
N VAL A 61 21.98 -2.34 -1.92
CA VAL A 61 22.48 -1.20 -2.71
C VAL A 61 24.02 -1.18 -2.68
N ALA A 62 24.63 -1.27 -1.51
CA ALA A 62 26.10 -1.27 -1.38
C ALA A 62 26.72 -2.45 -2.13
N ALA A 63 26.18 -3.66 -1.99
CA ALA A 63 26.64 -4.84 -2.72
C ALA A 63 26.51 -4.65 -4.24
N SER A 64 25.40 -4.11 -4.71
CA SER A 64 25.17 -3.86 -6.13
C SER A 64 26.10 -2.79 -6.70
N MET A 65 26.46 -1.77 -5.92
CA MET A 65 27.48 -0.78 -6.33
C MET A 65 28.85 -1.42 -6.54
N VAL A 66 29.25 -2.33 -5.66
CA VAL A 66 30.51 -3.09 -5.81
C VAL A 66 30.46 -3.97 -7.06
N VAL A 67 29.36 -4.68 -7.28
CA VAL A 67 29.19 -5.57 -8.45
C VAL A 67 29.19 -4.76 -9.76
N VAL A 68 28.46 -3.66 -9.83
CA VAL A 68 28.45 -2.78 -11.01
C VAL A 68 29.84 -2.22 -11.28
N GLY A 69 30.59 -1.81 -10.25
CA GLY A 69 31.93 -1.29 -10.41
C GLY A 69 32.93 -2.31 -10.98
N ASN A 70 32.73 -3.61 -10.72
CA ASN A 70 33.63 -4.67 -11.12
C ASN A 70 33.21 -5.42 -12.40
N LEU A 71 31.91 -5.58 -12.64
CA LEU A 71 31.39 -6.44 -13.72
C LEU A 71 30.71 -5.68 -14.86
N SER A 72 30.59 -4.34 -14.79
CA SER A 72 29.91 -3.60 -15.85
C SER A 72 30.82 -3.19 -17.02
N ASP A 73 32.13 -3.38 -16.92
CA ASP A 73 33.13 -2.96 -17.91
C ASP A 73 32.94 -1.50 -18.39
N GLY A 74 32.50 -0.63 -17.47
CA GLY A 74 32.21 0.77 -17.76
C GLY A 74 30.85 1.05 -18.42
N ALA A 75 30.04 0.01 -18.71
CA ALA A 75 28.71 0.20 -19.30
C ALA A 75 27.74 0.92 -18.36
N PHE A 76 27.90 0.75 -17.05
CA PHE A 76 27.11 1.43 -16.02
C PHE A 76 28.01 2.09 -14.98
N LYS A 77 27.67 3.32 -14.62
CA LYS A 77 28.27 3.97 -13.44
C LYS A 77 27.74 3.34 -12.16
N THR A 78 28.58 3.19 -11.14
CA THR A 78 28.17 2.67 -9.82
C THR A 78 26.99 3.48 -9.22
N THR A 79 26.95 4.80 -9.51
CA THR A 79 25.85 5.68 -9.11
C THR A 79 24.51 5.34 -9.76
N ALA A 80 24.48 4.54 -10.84
CA ALA A 80 23.21 4.08 -11.43
C ALA A 80 22.36 3.27 -10.46
N VAL A 81 22.99 2.58 -9.49
CA VAL A 81 22.31 1.86 -8.42
C VAL A 81 21.51 2.83 -7.52
N LEU A 82 21.97 4.07 -7.37
CA LEU A 82 21.33 5.10 -6.55
C LEU A 82 20.19 5.83 -7.26
N SER A 83 19.88 5.48 -8.52
CA SER A 83 18.86 6.17 -9.33
C SER A 83 17.48 6.20 -8.68
N GLY A 84 17.15 5.22 -7.83
CA GLY A 84 15.89 5.20 -7.11
C GLY A 84 15.75 6.32 -6.07
N TYR A 85 16.84 6.83 -5.51
CA TYR A 85 16.81 7.95 -4.55
C TYR A 85 16.58 9.30 -5.24
N SER A 86 16.91 9.44 -6.52
CA SER A 86 16.59 10.60 -7.34
C SER A 86 15.25 10.49 -8.07
N SER A 87 14.55 9.37 -7.91
CA SER A 87 13.23 9.16 -8.52
C SER A 87 12.18 10.08 -7.90
N GLY A 88 11.40 10.78 -8.74
CA GLY A 88 10.24 11.57 -8.30
C GLY A 88 9.27 10.73 -7.44
N THR A 89 9.10 9.46 -7.79
CA THR A 89 8.26 8.51 -7.05
C THR A 89 8.70 8.34 -5.58
N THR A 90 10.00 8.29 -5.32
CA THR A 90 10.55 8.21 -3.95
C THR A 90 10.25 9.48 -3.16
N TRP A 91 10.41 10.64 -3.78
CA TRP A 91 10.10 11.93 -3.16
C TRP A 91 8.61 12.17 -2.98
N LEU A 92 7.76 11.66 -3.89
CA LEU A 92 6.31 11.67 -3.71
C LEU A 92 5.92 10.94 -2.43
N VAL A 93 6.45 9.73 -2.22
CA VAL A 93 6.16 8.94 -1.01
C VAL A 93 6.65 9.67 0.25
N PHE A 94 7.87 10.19 0.24
CA PHE A 94 8.42 10.93 1.38
C PHE A 94 7.59 12.17 1.74
N SER A 95 7.22 12.97 0.72
CA SER A 95 6.37 14.16 0.91
C SER A 95 4.98 13.81 1.44
N ALA A 96 4.39 12.71 0.97
CA ALA A 96 3.10 12.24 1.45
C ALA A 96 3.17 11.72 2.91
N PHE A 97 4.30 11.13 3.34
CA PHE A 97 4.53 10.82 4.76
C PHE A 97 4.60 12.09 5.63
N THR A 98 5.16 13.17 5.11
CA THR A 98 5.19 14.47 5.79
C THR A 98 3.77 15.06 5.92
N LEU A 99 2.97 14.99 4.84
CA LEU A 99 1.56 15.39 4.88
C LEU A 99 0.76 14.56 5.89
N SER A 100 0.99 13.24 5.94
CA SER A 100 0.37 12.36 6.92
C SER A 100 0.72 12.74 8.36
N ALA A 101 1.98 13.07 8.64
CA ALA A 101 2.42 13.54 9.96
C ALA A 101 1.71 14.83 10.35
N ALA A 102 1.47 15.76 9.42
CA ALA A 102 0.74 17.00 9.66
C ALA A 102 -0.71 16.75 10.14
N PHE A 103 -1.41 15.74 9.62
CA PHE A 103 -2.74 15.36 10.13
C PHE A 103 -2.73 14.92 11.59
N VAL A 104 -1.64 14.26 12.02
CA VAL A 104 -1.47 13.82 13.41
C VAL A 104 -1.10 15.01 14.31
N THR A 105 -0.08 15.80 13.94
CA THR A 105 0.47 16.87 14.77
C THR A 105 -0.50 18.06 14.93
N THR A 106 -1.28 18.39 13.90
CA THR A 106 -2.29 19.45 13.97
C THR A 106 -3.56 19.02 14.71
N GLY A 107 -3.88 17.72 14.76
CA GLY A 107 -5.12 17.19 15.32
C GLY A 107 -6.31 17.22 14.35
N LEU A 108 -6.12 17.64 13.09
CA LEU A 108 -7.19 17.74 12.10
C LEU A 108 -7.90 16.40 11.88
N GLY A 109 -7.17 15.28 11.85
CA GLY A 109 -7.75 13.94 11.73
C GLY A 109 -8.73 13.60 12.85
N LYS A 110 -8.38 13.93 14.10
CA LYS A 110 -9.26 13.74 15.27
C LYS A 110 -10.53 14.59 15.16
N ARG A 111 -10.38 15.85 14.74
CA ARG A 111 -11.52 16.76 14.56
C ARG A 111 -12.51 16.24 13.51
N ILE A 112 -12.01 15.80 12.36
CA ILE A 112 -12.84 15.20 11.30
C ILE A 112 -13.59 13.99 11.86
N ALA A 113 -12.94 13.12 12.62
CA ALA A 113 -13.57 11.96 13.22
C ALA A 113 -14.72 12.32 14.16
N TYR A 114 -14.52 13.25 15.11
CA TYR A 114 -15.59 13.66 16.02
C TYR A 114 -16.75 14.38 15.31
N LEU A 115 -16.48 15.13 14.26
CA LEU A 115 -17.52 15.73 13.43
C LEU A 115 -18.37 14.64 12.71
N LEU A 116 -17.72 13.60 12.18
CA LEU A 116 -18.41 12.47 11.56
C LEU A 116 -19.21 11.67 12.58
N ILE A 117 -18.64 11.38 13.76
CA ILE A 117 -19.33 10.71 14.86
C ILE A 117 -20.61 11.48 15.21
N GLY A 118 -20.51 12.81 15.37
CA GLY A 118 -21.65 13.66 15.71
C GLY A 118 -22.77 13.67 14.65
N LYS A 119 -22.42 13.48 13.37
CA LYS A 119 -23.37 13.51 12.25
C LYS A 119 -24.04 12.16 11.99
N ILE A 120 -23.29 11.08 11.93
CA ILE A 120 -23.77 9.77 11.46
C ILE A 120 -23.57 8.62 12.46
N GLY A 121 -22.95 8.87 13.62
CA GLY A 121 -22.59 7.86 14.61
C GLY A 121 -23.71 7.46 15.58
N ASN A 122 -24.99 7.77 15.30
CA ASN A 122 -26.12 7.51 16.21
C ASN A 122 -26.51 6.02 16.36
N THR A 123 -25.94 5.16 15.54
CA THR A 123 -26.06 3.70 15.63
C THR A 123 -24.68 3.05 15.52
N THR A 124 -24.55 1.82 15.96
CA THR A 124 -23.28 1.09 15.80
C THR A 124 -22.94 0.85 14.33
N LEU A 125 -23.95 0.59 13.48
CA LEU A 125 -23.73 0.54 12.03
C LEU A 125 -23.25 1.91 11.51
N GLY A 126 -23.84 3.00 11.99
CA GLY A 126 -23.39 4.37 11.69
C GLY A 126 -21.93 4.62 12.09
N LEU A 127 -21.48 4.10 13.25
CA LEU A 127 -20.06 4.16 13.63
C LEU A 127 -19.16 3.37 12.66
N GLY A 128 -19.63 2.25 12.11
CA GLY A 128 -18.94 1.56 11.02
C GLY A 128 -18.76 2.47 9.79
N TYR A 129 -19.78 3.22 9.41
CA TYR A 129 -19.68 4.21 8.33
C TYR A 129 -18.85 5.44 8.70
N VAL A 130 -18.78 5.82 9.98
CA VAL A 130 -17.80 6.81 10.44
C VAL A 130 -16.38 6.36 10.11
N THR A 131 -16.04 5.07 10.36
CA THR A 131 -14.72 4.55 9.97
C THR A 131 -14.49 4.60 8.46
N VAL A 132 -15.53 4.33 7.65
CA VAL A 132 -15.46 4.44 6.19
C VAL A 132 -15.13 5.86 5.75
N PHE A 133 -15.91 6.84 6.17
CA PHE A 133 -15.73 8.23 5.74
C PHE A 133 -14.43 8.82 6.29
N LEU A 134 -14.06 8.50 7.52
CA LEU A 134 -12.80 8.95 8.11
C LEU A 134 -11.59 8.42 7.33
N ASP A 135 -11.56 7.12 7.09
CA ASP A 135 -10.45 6.48 6.36
C ASP A 135 -10.42 6.94 4.89
N LEU A 136 -11.58 7.10 4.25
CA LEU A 136 -11.71 7.60 2.87
C LEU A 136 -11.13 9.02 2.72
N VAL A 137 -11.40 9.92 3.65
CA VAL A 137 -10.86 11.30 3.63
C VAL A 137 -9.36 11.31 3.88
N LEU A 138 -8.86 10.45 4.76
CA LEU A 138 -7.45 10.40 5.11
C LEU A 138 -6.60 9.63 4.10
N ALA A 139 -7.18 8.69 3.35
CA ALA A 139 -6.46 7.78 2.47
C ALA A 139 -5.59 8.48 1.43
N PRO A 140 -6.05 9.49 0.67
CA PRO A 140 -5.22 10.14 -0.33
C PRO A 140 -4.00 10.86 0.25
N ALA A 141 -4.08 11.30 1.52
CA ALA A 141 -3.02 12.04 2.20
C ALA A 141 -2.05 11.17 2.99
N THR A 142 -2.35 9.87 3.17
CA THR A 142 -1.63 9.03 4.13
C THR A 142 -1.12 7.75 3.47
N PRO A 143 0.12 7.72 2.96
CA PRO A 143 0.66 6.58 2.21
C PRO A 143 1.05 5.38 3.09
N SER A 144 0.61 5.36 4.34
CA SER A 144 0.86 4.30 5.30
C SER A 144 -0.42 3.86 5.99
N ASN A 145 -0.84 2.62 5.73
CA ASN A 145 -1.99 2.01 6.40
C ASN A 145 -1.80 1.96 7.93
N THR A 146 -0.56 1.74 8.39
CA THR A 146 -0.25 1.71 9.82
C THR A 146 -0.42 3.09 10.46
N ALA A 147 0.08 4.14 9.79
CA ALA A 147 -0.07 5.51 10.29
C ALA A 147 -1.54 5.94 10.27
N ARG A 148 -2.27 5.65 9.18
CA ARG A 148 -3.67 6.01 9.01
C ARG A 148 -4.59 5.22 9.94
N ALA A 149 -4.65 3.90 9.75
CA ALA A 149 -5.54 3.04 10.52
C ALA A 149 -5.07 2.88 11.96
N GLY A 150 -3.79 2.59 12.19
CA GLY A 150 -3.25 2.35 13.52
C GLY A 150 -2.98 3.62 14.33
N GLY A 151 -2.51 4.70 13.67
CA GLY A 151 -2.09 5.93 14.34
C GLY A 151 -3.20 6.99 14.49
N ILE A 152 -4.19 7.01 13.59
CA ILE A 152 -5.26 8.03 13.63
C ILE A 152 -6.62 7.38 13.93
N VAL A 153 -7.06 6.42 13.10
CA VAL A 153 -8.43 5.89 13.19
C VAL A 153 -8.60 5.02 14.45
N LEU A 154 -7.68 4.11 14.69
CA LEU A 154 -7.76 3.15 15.81
C LEU A 154 -7.86 3.83 17.18
N PRO A 155 -7.01 4.80 17.57
CA PRO A 155 -7.10 5.42 18.89
C PRO A 155 -8.45 6.09 19.14
N ILE A 156 -9.01 6.73 18.13
CA ILE A 156 -10.29 7.43 18.22
C ILE A 156 -11.45 6.44 18.36
N ILE A 157 -11.51 5.47 17.46
CA ILE A 157 -12.59 4.48 17.46
C ILE A 157 -12.51 3.55 18.67
N ASN A 158 -11.30 3.24 19.14
CA ASN A 158 -11.12 2.49 20.39
C ASN A 158 -11.62 3.28 21.60
N SER A 159 -11.36 4.59 21.68
CA SER A 159 -11.89 5.43 22.75
C SER A 159 -13.42 5.47 22.74
N VAL A 160 -14.04 5.45 21.55
CA VAL A 160 -15.50 5.34 21.41
C VAL A 160 -16.00 3.97 21.89
N ALA A 161 -15.31 2.88 21.56
CA ALA A 161 -15.66 1.54 22.01
C ALA A 161 -15.62 1.44 23.55
N VAL A 162 -14.56 1.96 24.18
CA VAL A 162 -14.40 2.01 25.64
C VAL A 162 -15.49 2.89 26.28
N ALA A 163 -15.78 4.06 25.73
CA ALA A 163 -16.85 4.96 26.23
C ALA A 163 -18.23 4.29 26.17
N LEU A 164 -18.44 3.36 25.24
CA LEU A 164 -19.65 2.53 25.15
C LEU A 164 -19.59 1.28 26.05
N GLY A 165 -18.59 1.14 26.90
CA GLY A 165 -18.41 0.04 27.81
C GLY A 165 -17.98 -1.28 27.15
N SER A 166 -17.35 -1.20 25.98
CA SER A 166 -16.76 -2.37 25.30
C SER A 166 -15.29 -2.51 25.68
N GLU A 167 -14.95 -3.60 26.32
CA GLU A 167 -13.57 -3.93 26.73
C GLU A 167 -13.10 -5.22 26.03
N PRO A 168 -11.82 -5.33 25.66
CA PRO A 168 -11.32 -6.47 24.87
C PRO A 168 -11.61 -7.83 25.48
N GLU A 169 -11.37 -8.01 26.80
CA GLU A 169 -11.48 -9.30 27.47
C GLU A 169 -12.88 -9.59 28.02
N LYS A 170 -13.63 -8.54 28.41
CA LYS A 170 -14.89 -8.69 29.15
C LYS A 170 -16.13 -8.55 28.27
N SER A 171 -16.10 -7.64 27.32
CA SER A 171 -17.29 -7.28 26.52
C SER A 171 -16.93 -6.92 25.07
N PRO A 172 -16.09 -7.71 24.34
CA PRO A 172 -15.62 -7.37 23.01
C PRO A 172 -16.77 -7.23 22.02
N ARG A 173 -17.82 -8.05 22.12
CA ARG A 173 -18.96 -8.06 21.20
C ARG A 173 -19.94 -6.91 21.43
N ARG A 174 -19.79 -6.16 22.53
CA ARG A 174 -20.64 -5.00 22.78
C ARG A 174 -20.62 -4.03 21.60
N VAL A 175 -19.42 -3.57 21.16
CA VAL A 175 -19.20 -2.83 19.91
C VAL A 175 -17.77 -2.98 19.36
N GLY A 176 -16.79 -3.27 20.22
CA GLY A 176 -15.36 -3.22 19.87
C GLY A 176 -14.97 -4.20 18.78
N HIS A 177 -15.46 -5.45 18.85
CA HIS A 177 -15.23 -6.47 17.83
C HIS A 177 -15.63 -5.97 16.43
N TYR A 178 -16.81 -5.39 16.29
CA TYR A 178 -17.33 -4.85 15.04
C TYR A 178 -16.48 -3.66 14.54
N LEU A 179 -16.16 -2.73 15.44
CA LEU A 179 -15.45 -1.51 15.08
C LEU A 179 -13.99 -1.78 14.69
N MET A 180 -13.27 -2.62 15.46
CA MET A 180 -11.86 -2.96 15.12
C MET A 180 -11.77 -3.71 13.79
N MET A 181 -12.68 -4.65 13.56
CA MET A 181 -12.78 -5.35 12.28
C MET A 181 -13.04 -4.37 11.13
N SER A 182 -13.98 -3.44 11.33
CA SER A 182 -14.33 -2.42 10.33
C SER A 182 -13.13 -1.54 9.98
N ILE A 183 -12.32 -1.10 10.95
CA ILE A 183 -11.12 -0.29 10.68
C ILE A 183 -10.21 -1.00 9.69
N TYR A 184 -9.88 -2.27 9.93
CA TYR A 184 -8.94 -2.98 9.07
C TYR A 184 -9.49 -3.24 7.67
N MET A 185 -10.71 -3.76 7.58
CA MET A 185 -11.31 -4.15 6.30
C MET A 185 -11.58 -2.92 5.41
N VAL A 186 -12.05 -1.82 6.00
CA VAL A 186 -12.23 -0.53 5.31
C VAL A 186 -10.89 0.00 4.82
N THR A 187 -9.85 -0.01 5.66
CA THR A 187 -8.51 0.46 5.28
C THR A 187 -7.96 -0.33 4.09
N LYS A 188 -8.23 -1.62 3.98
CA LYS A 188 -7.82 -2.42 2.82
C LYS A 188 -8.54 -1.99 1.54
N THR A 189 -9.78 -1.56 1.64
CA THR A 189 -10.54 -1.02 0.49
C THR A 189 -10.02 0.36 0.09
N THR A 190 -9.93 1.30 1.01
CA THR A 190 -9.43 2.65 0.71
C THR A 190 -7.99 2.66 0.21
N SER A 191 -7.19 1.67 0.63
CA SER A 191 -5.79 1.53 0.20
C SER A 191 -5.64 1.28 -1.29
N TYR A 192 -6.54 0.57 -1.95
CA TYR A 192 -6.48 0.43 -3.40
C TYR A 192 -7.24 1.54 -4.14
N MET A 193 -8.12 2.30 -3.47
CA MET A 193 -8.89 3.35 -4.13
C MET A 193 -8.05 4.55 -4.57
N PHE A 194 -7.00 4.87 -3.84
CA PHE A 194 -6.14 6.00 -4.18
C PHE A 194 -4.70 5.54 -4.36
N PHE A 195 -4.09 6.01 -5.42
CA PHE A 195 -2.68 5.75 -5.74
C PHE A 195 -1.76 6.10 -4.55
N THR A 196 -1.99 7.24 -3.90
CA THR A 196 -1.20 7.75 -2.77
C THR A 196 -1.57 7.13 -1.41
N ALA A 197 -2.60 6.27 -1.31
CA ALA A 197 -3.06 5.73 -0.03
C ALA A 197 -2.12 4.68 0.58
N MET A 198 -1.22 4.12 -0.21
CA MET A 198 -0.23 3.15 0.25
C MET A 198 1.05 3.27 -0.59
N ALA A 199 2.22 3.40 0.06
CA ALA A 199 3.51 3.47 -0.64
C ALA A 199 3.71 2.29 -1.62
N GLY A 200 3.19 1.12 -1.28
CA GLY A 200 3.21 -0.05 -2.14
C GLY A 200 2.49 0.13 -3.48
N ASN A 201 1.41 0.92 -3.56
CA ASN A 201 0.72 1.18 -4.83
C ASN A 201 1.63 1.90 -5.82
N ILE A 202 2.35 2.90 -5.31
CA ILE A 202 3.25 3.73 -6.09
C ILE A 202 4.40 2.87 -6.63
N LEU A 203 4.94 1.97 -5.80
CA LEU A 203 5.95 0.99 -6.20
C LEU A 203 5.41 0.01 -7.25
N ALA A 204 4.22 -0.53 -7.01
CA ALA A 204 3.56 -1.49 -7.89
C ALA A 204 3.30 -0.90 -9.27
N LEU A 205 2.79 0.34 -9.33
CA LEU A 205 2.54 1.01 -10.59
C LEU A 205 3.83 1.24 -11.37
N LYS A 206 4.91 1.68 -10.69
CA LYS A 206 6.19 1.85 -11.36
C LYS A 206 6.70 0.54 -11.96
N MET A 207 6.62 -0.57 -11.23
CA MET A 207 7.02 -1.90 -11.74
C MET A 207 6.16 -2.34 -12.93
N ILE A 208 4.85 -2.14 -12.86
CA ILE A 208 3.93 -2.45 -13.96
C ILE A 208 4.26 -1.61 -15.19
N ASN A 209 4.50 -0.31 -15.02
CA ASN A 209 4.87 0.58 -16.14
C ASN A 209 6.19 0.17 -16.78
N ASP A 210 7.19 -0.20 -15.97
CA ASP A 210 8.52 -0.61 -16.47
C ASP A 210 8.44 -1.96 -17.23
N ILE A 211 7.52 -2.87 -16.85
CA ILE A 211 7.40 -4.22 -17.44
C ILE A 211 6.39 -4.26 -18.60
N LEU A 212 5.23 -3.63 -18.43
CA LEU A 212 4.12 -3.68 -19.41
C LEU A 212 4.02 -2.43 -20.29
N HIS A 213 4.86 -1.42 -20.06
CA HIS A 213 4.88 -0.14 -20.76
C HIS A 213 3.52 0.59 -20.76
N LEU A 214 2.77 0.44 -19.65
CA LEU A 214 1.51 1.11 -19.42
C LEU A 214 1.71 2.42 -18.67
N GLN A 215 0.80 3.39 -18.85
CA GLN A 215 0.81 4.65 -18.11
C GLN A 215 -0.56 4.90 -17.49
N ILE A 216 -0.66 4.78 -16.18
CA ILE A 216 -1.89 5.05 -15.42
C ILE A 216 -1.62 6.28 -14.57
N SER A 217 -2.39 7.36 -14.79
CA SER A 217 -2.31 8.59 -14.01
C SER A 217 -3.00 8.42 -12.64
N TRP A 218 -2.74 9.36 -11.70
CA TRP A 218 -3.45 9.39 -10.41
C TRP A 218 -4.97 9.44 -10.60
N GLY A 219 -5.44 10.29 -11.51
CA GLY A 219 -6.88 10.41 -11.84
C GLY A 219 -7.42 9.12 -12.47
N GLY A 220 -6.69 8.52 -13.40
CA GLY A 220 -7.04 7.22 -14.01
C GLY A 220 -7.13 6.10 -12.98
N TRP A 221 -6.18 6.04 -12.06
CA TRP A 221 -6.23 5.11 -10.92
C TRP A 221 -7.48 5.31 -10.06
N ALA A 222 -7.75 6.55 -9.63
CA ALA A 222 -8.90 6.86 -8.78
C ALA A 222 -10.23 6.57 -9.48
N LEU A 223 -10.33 6.83 -10.78
CA LEU A 223 -11.50 6.47 -11.60
C LEU A 223 -11.66 4.95 -11.71
N ALA A 224 -10.59 4.22 -12.01
CA ALA A 224 -10.65 2.77 -12.14
C ALA A 224 -11.05 2.08 -10.83
N ALA A 225 -10.50 2.54 -9.71
CA ALA A 225 -10.81 2.01 -8.38
C ALA A 225 -12.12 2.55 -7.80
N GLY A 226 -12.63 3.67 -8.30
CA GLY A 226 -13.73 4.43 -7.71
C GLY A 226 -15.02 3.62 -7.58
N LEU A 227 -15.54 3.11 -8.70
CA LEU A 227 -16.79 2.36 -8.67
C LEU A 227 -16.72 1.07 -7.86
N PRO A 228 -15.73 0.15 -8.07
CA PRO A 228 -15.60 -1.04 -7.25
C PRO A 228 -15.36 -0.71 -5.78
N GLY A 229 -14.54 0.30 -5.51
CA GLY A 229 -14.19 0.72 -4.15
C GLY A 229 -15.38 1.28 -3.38
N ILE A 230 -16.18 2.17 -3.98
CA ILE A 230 -17.38 2.72 -3.35
C ILE A 230 -18.35 1.61 -2.97
N ILE A 231 -18.59 0.65 -3.87
CA ILE A 231 -19.45 -0.50 -3.59
C ILE A 231 -18.93 -1.27 -2.39
N MET A 232 -17.63 -1.58 -2.38
CA MET A 232 -17.03 -2.32 -1.26
C MET A 232 -17.04 -1.53 0.05
N LEU A 233 -16.86 -0.21 0.02
CA LEU A 233 -16.99 0.64 1.21
C LEU A 233 -18.42 0.64 1.78
N LEU A 234 -19.43 0.60 0.93
CA LEU A 234 -20.83 0.49 1.38
C LEU A 234 -21.15 -0.90 1.92
N VAL A 235 -20.63 -1.94 1.30
CA VAL A 235 -20.90 -3.34 1.66
C VAL A 235 -20.10 -3.80 2.89
N THR A 236 -18.87 -3.35 3.06
CA THR A 236 -17.97 -3.85 4.12
C THR A 236 -18.55 -3.72 5.53
N PRO A 237 -19.03 -2.55 6.00
CA PRO A 237 -19.64 -2.45 7.33
C PRO A 237 -20.91 -3.31 7.49
N LEU A 238 -21.70 -3.45 6.43
CA LEU A 238 -22.91 -4.29 6.44
C LEU A 238 -22.58 -5.77 6.59
N VAL A 239 -21.59 -6.27 5.83
CA VAL A 239 -21.14 -7.67 5.93
C VAL A 239 -20.63 -7.97 7.34
N ILE A 240 -19.77 -7.12 7.89
CA ILE A 240 -19.27 -7.31 9.27
C ILE A 240 -20.42 -7.27 10.28
N TYR A 241 -21.34 -6.31 10.12
CA TYR A 241 -22.51 -6.17 11.01
C TYR A 241 -23.43 -7.38 10.98
N THR A 242 -23.64 -7.99 9.82
CA THR A 242 -24.50 -9.17 9.66
C THR A 242 -23.82 -10.45 10.15
N MET A 243 -22.51 -10.60 9.92
CA MET A 243 -21.76 -11.77 10.39
C MET A 243 -21.53 -11.76 11.90
N TYR A 244 -21.26 -10.58 12.45
CA TYR A 244 -20.94 -10.38 13.87
C TYR A 244 -21.67 -9.15 14.42
N PRO A 245 -23.01 -9.26 14.62
CA PRO A 245 -23.81 -8.13 15.07
C PRO A 245 -23.37 -7.67 16.47
N PRO A 246 -23.17 -6.35 16.65
CA PRO A 246 -22.86 -5.78 17.96
C PRO A 246 -24.10 -5.84 18.87
N GLU A 247 -23.87 -5.95 20.19
CA GLU A 247 -24.93 -5.98 21.19
C GLU A 247 -25.62 -4.62 21.32
N ILE A 248 -24.84 -3.52 21.28
CA ILE A 248 -25.37 -2.16 21.28
C ILE A 248 -25.75 -1.78 19.84
N LYS A 249 -26.97 -1.27 19.67
CA LYS A 249 -27.46 -0.80 18.37
C LYS A 249 -27.58 0.72 18.30
N LYS A 250 -27.91 1.39 19.41
CA LYS A 250 -28.07 2.85 19.52
C LYS A 250 -26.91 3.45 20.29
N VAL A 251 -26.44 4.62 19.88
CA VAL A 251 -25.27 5.32 20.43
C VAL A 251 -25.64 6.77 20.71
N ASP A 252 -25.26 7.29 21.86
CA ASP A 252 -25.29 8.73 22.15
C ASP A 252 -24.07 9.41 21.52
N ASN A 253 -24.12 9.51 20.21
CA ASN A 253 -23.04 10.08 19.41
C ASN A 253 -22.80 11.56 19.68
N LYS A 254 -23.85 12.31 20.06
CA LYS A 254 -23.75 13.76 20.32
C LYS A 254 -22.91 14.05 21.55
N THR A 255 -23.11 13.31 22.63
CA THR A 255 -22.32 13.45 23.87
C THR A 255 -20.86 13.09 23.61
N ILE A 256 -20.59 11.97 22.90
CA ILE A 256 -19.22 11.55 22.56
C ILE A 256 -18.53 12.61 21.68
N ALA A 257 -19.19 13.06 20.63
CA ALA A 257 -18.65 14.06 19.71
C ALA A 257 -18.38 15.41 20.42
N LYS A 258 -19.31 15.85 21.25
CA LYS A 258 -19.19 17.11 22.01
C LYS A 258 -18.00 17.04 22.99
N ALA A 259 -17.84 15.95 23.70
CA ALA A 259 -16.71 15.74 24.60
C ALA A 259 -15.37 15.76 23.86
N GLY A 260 -15.24 15.01 22.76
CA GLY A 260 -14.02 15.00 21.97
C GLY A 260 -13.69 16.31 21.28
N LEU A 261 -14.70 17.05 20.80
CA LEU A 261 -14.49 18.40 20.23
C LEU A 261 -14.14 19.44 21.30
N ALA A 262 -14.69 19.31 22.52
CA ALA A 262 -14.35 20.19 23.65
C ALA A 262 -12.89 19.99 24.08
N GLU A 263 -12.38 18.74 24.09
CA GLU A 263 -10.97 18.46 24.38
C GLU A 263 -10.03 19.09 23.33
N LEU A 264 -10.40 19.09 22.07
CA LEU A 264 -9.61 19.71 20.99
C LEU A 264 -9.67 21.24 21.00
N GLY A 265 -10.72 21.82 21.59
CA GLY A 265 -10.98 23.25 21.57
C GLY A 265 -11.34 23.79 20.18
N PRO A 266 -11.29 25.12 19.97
CA PRO A 266 -11.61 25.73 18.68
C PRO A 266 -10.60 25.33 17.59
N MET A 267 -11.03 25.33 16.33
CA MET A 267 -10.19 24.98 15.19
C MET A 267 -9.04 25.98 15.04
N LYS A 268 -7.81 25.46 15.21
CA LYS A 268 -6.57 26.25 15.15
C LYS A 268 -6.25 26.66 13.71
N ILE A 269 -5.49 27.75 13.56
CA ILE A 269 -5.10 28.24 12.22
C ILE A 269 -4.31 27.19 11.43
N ARG A 270 -3.44 26.42 12.07
CA ARG A 270 -2.68 25.33 11.41
C ARG A 270 -3.60 24.24 10.85
N GLU A 271 -4.71 23.89 11.52
CA GLU A 271 -5.69 22.94 11.03
C GLU A 271 -6.40 23.46 9.77
N LYS A 272 -6.76 24.76 9.75
CA LYS A 272 -7.40 25.42 8.59
C LYS A 272 -6.46 25.46 7.39
N MET A 273 -5.20 25.84 7.61
CA MET A 273 -4.19 25.89 6.57
C MET A 273 -3.90 24.48 6.02
N LEU A 274 -3.78 23.47 6.90
CA LEU A 274 -3.60 22.08 6.45
C LEU A 274 -4.77 21.61 5.59
N LEU A 275 -6.00 21.91 6.00
CA LEU A 275 -7.19 21.56 5.20
C LEU A 275 -7.13 22.20 3.81
N GLY A 276 -6.76 23.49 3.72
CA GLY A 276 -6.59 24.18 2.45
C GLY A 276 -5.50 23.56 1.58
N VAL A 277 -4.31 23.30 2.15
CA VAL A 277 -3.19 22.66 1.46
C VAL A 277 -3.56 21.25 1.00
N PHE A 278 -4.30 20.50 1.82
CA PHE A 278 -4.76 19.16 1.45
C PHE A 278 -5.75 19.19 0.26
N VAL A 279 -6.71 20.12 0.26
CA VAL A 279 -7.62 20.30 -0.89
C VAL A 279 -6.84 20.66 -2.15
N LEU A 280 -5.86 21.56 -2.05
CA LEU A 280 -4.99 21.92 -3.19
C LEU A 280 -4.15 20.73 -3.67
N ALA A 281 -3.65 19.88 -2.77
CA ALA A 281 -2.95 18.65 -3.12
C ALA A 281 -3.85 17.70 -3.93
N LEU A 282 -5.09 17.48 -3.47
CA LEU A 282 -6.06 16.64 -4.18
C LEU A 282 -6.37 17.18 -5.58
N LEU A 283 -6.63 18.48 -5.69
CA LEU A 283 -6.88 19.13 -6.98
C LEU A 283 -5.64 19.02 -7.88
N GLY A 284 -4.45 19.25 -7.35
CA GLY A 284 -3.18 19.09 -8.08
C GLY A 284 -3.00 17.68 -8.65
N TRP A 285 -3.29 16.64 -7.86
CA TRP A 285 -3.20 15.25 -8.32
C TRP A 285 -4.31 14.87 -9.31
N ILE A 286 -5.55 15.28 -9.07
CA ILE A 286 -6.69 15.01 -9.99
C ILE A 286 -6.43 15.65 -11.36
N PHE A 287 -5.95 16.87 -11.38
CA PHE A 287 -5.72 17.65 -12.60
C PHE A 287 -4.27 17.61 -13.10
N SER A 288 -3.41 16.75 -12.55
CA SER A 288 -1.98 16.64 -12.87
C SER A 288 -1.75 16.57 -14.40
N LYS A 289 -2.46 15.67 -15.08
CA LYS A 289 -2.40 15.50 -16.54
C LYS A 289 -2.80 16.78 -17.30
N SER A 290 -3.85 17.47 -16.86
CA SER A 290 -4.34 18.71 -17.50
C SER A 290 -3.42 19.90 -17.24
N LEU A 291 -2.76 19.92 -16.09
CA LEU A 291 -1.81 20.97 -15.69
C LEU A 291 -0.40 20.74 -16.28
N GLY A 292 -0.13 19.57 -16.87
CA GLY A 292 1.21 19.20 -17.34
C GLY A 292 2.23 19.05 -16.20
N VAL A 293 1.77 18.74 -15.00
CA VAL A 293 2.59 18.62 -13.78
C VAL A 293 2.51 17.18 -13.28
N ASP A 294 3.64 16.55 -12.99
CA ASP A 294 3.65 15.20 -12.43
C ASP A 294 3.28 15.18 -10.95
N GLU A 295 2.82 14.04 -10.49
CA GLU A 295 2.32 13.85 -9.12
C GLU A 295 3.41 14.07 -8.06
N SER A 296 4.68 13.83 -8.38
CA SER A 296 5.82 14.05 -7.49
C SER A 296 6.05 15.56 -7.29
N THR A 297 5.94 16.33 -8.33
CA THR A 297 6.04 17.81 -8.26
C THR A 297 4.95 18.36 -7.35
N VAL A 298 3.69 17.92 -7.52
CA VAL A 298 2.59 18.31 -6.63
C VAL A 298 2.92 17.98 -5.17
N ALA A 299 3.42 16.78 -4.89
CA ALA A 299 3.73 16.34 -3.54
C ALA A 299 4.86 17.18 -2.88
N ILE A 300 5.92 17.48 -3.64
CA ILE A 300 7.05 18.29 -3.15
C ILE A 300 6.61 19.74 -2.92
N VAL A 301 5.80 20.31 -3.81
CA VAL A 301 5.23 21.67 -3.65
C VAL A 301 4.35 21.72 -2.40
N VAL A 302 3.52 20.72 -2.17
CA VAL A 302 2.69 20.59 -0.96
C VAL A 302 3.56 20.55 0.30
N MET A 303 4.62 19.74 0.31
CA MET A 303 5.55 19.66 1.44
C MET A 303 6.24 20.99 1.69
N ALA A 304 6.78 21.65 0.65
CA ALA A 304 7.41 22.95 0.74
C ALA A 304 6.44 24.03 1.26
N THR A 305 5.18 23.98 0.78
CA THR A 305 4.14 24.92 1.24
C THR A 305 3.81 24.71 2.72
N MET A 306 3.74 23.47 3.19
CA MET A 306 3.51 23.18 4.62
C MET A 306 4.64 23.73 5.51
N LEU A 307 5.89 23.61 5.07
CA LEU A 307 7.04 24.17 5.76
C LEU A 307 7.01 25.70 5.74
N LEU A 308 6.75 26.29 4.58
CA LEU A 308 6.69 27.75 4.40
C LEU A 308 5.60 28.40 5.27
N LEU A 309 4.44 27.76 5.37
CA LEU A 309 3.32 28.23 6.19
C LEU A 309 3.45 27.85 7.69
N GLY A 310 4.51 27.15 8.08
CA GLY A 310 4.70 26.70 9.46
C GLY A 310 3.63 25.71 9.94
N ILE A 311 2.99 24.97 9.01
CA ILE A 311 2.05 23.89 9.36
C ILE A 311 2.82 22.74 9.99
N VAL A 312 3.98 22.41 9.41
CA VAL A 312 5.00 21.51 9.96
C VAL A 312 6.32 22.27 10.10
N THR A 313 7.15 21.88 11.05
CA THR A 313 8.50 22.40 11.22
C THR A 313 9.50 21.48 10.52
N TRP A 314 10.75 21.94 10.36
CA TRP A 314 11.82 21.08 9.86
C TRP A 314 12.09 19.91 10.81
N GLU A 315 11.99 20.14 12.12
CA GLU A 315 12.10 19.13 13.18
C GLU A 315 11.04 18.03 12.99
N ASP A 316 9.78 18.40 12.70
CA ASP A 316 8.72 17.41 12.41
C ASP A 316 9.08 16.52 11.20
N VAL A 317 9.75 17.09 10.19
CA VAL A 317 10.23 16.33 9.03
C VAL A 317 11.38 15.40 9.41
N VAL A 318 12.35 15.88 10.18
CA VAL A 318 13.51 15.08 10.62
C VAL A 318 13.09 13.94 11.55
N GLU A 319 12.14 14.20 12.43
CA GLU A 319 11.61 13.21 13.38
C GLU A 319 10.66 12.19 12.73
N ASN A 320 10.23 12.42 11.50
CA ASN A 320 9.36 11.49 10.76
C ASN A 320 10.11 10.20 10.35
N LYS A 321 10.38 9.36 11.33
CA LYS A 321 11.07 8.05 11.12
C LYS A 321 10.42 7.20 10.03
N GLY A 322 9.08 7.25 9.90
CA GLY A 322 8.35 6.52 8.88
C GLY A 322 8.71 6.99 7.47
N GLY A 323 8.77 8.30 7.27
CA GLY A 323 9.17 8.92 6.00
C GLY A 323 10.61 8.56 5.62
N TRP A 324 11.57 8.77 6.53
CA TRP A 324 12.99 8.46 6.29
C TRP A 324 13.24 6.98 6.05
N ASN A 325 12.68 6.10 6.87
CA ASN A 325 12.78 4.66 6.65
C ASN A 325 12.27 4.28 5.26
N THR A 326 11.12 4.85 4.85
CA THR A 326 10.55 4.58 3.54
C THR A 326 11.42 5.14 2.42
N LEU A 327 11.95 6.34 2.54
CA LEU A 327 12.85 6.91 1.55
C LEU A 327 14.06 5.99 1.29
N ILE A 328 14.66 5.46 2.33
CA ILE A 328 15.85 4.59 2.21
C ILE A 328 15.51 3.25 1.55
N TRP A 329 14.52 2.51 2.06
CA TRP A 329 14.24 1.19 1.49
C TRP A 329 13.58 1.29 0.11
N TYR A 330 12.72 2.27 -0.08
CA TYR A 330 11.98 2.47 -1.31
C TYR A 330 12.90 2.94 -2.46
N GLY A 331 13.75 3.94 -2.20
CA GLY A 331 14.77 4.36 -3.16
C GLY A 331 15.73 3.23 -3.54
N GLY A 332 16.13 2.41 -2.54
CA GLY A 332 16.97 1.24 -2.77
C GLY A 332 16.33 0.24 -3.72
N ILE A 333 15.10 -0.20 -3.45
CA ILE A 333 14.43 -1.20 -4.29
C ILE A 333 14.10 -0.70 -5.69
N ILE A 334 13.72 0.57 -5.85
CA ILE A 334 13.50 1.18 -7.17
C ILE A 334 14.80 1.22 -7.96
N GLY A 335 15.92 1.61 -7.34
CA GLY A 335 17.22 1.63 -7.99
C GLY A 335 17.64 0.24 -8.49
N LEU A 336 17.49 -0.78 -7.65
CA LEU A 336 17.81 -2.17 -7.99
C LEU A 336 16.90 -2.71 -9.11
N SER A 337 15.60 -2.49 -9.02
CA SER A 337 14.64 -2.92 -10.04
C SER A 337 14.89 -2.23 -11.38
N SER A 338 15.14 -0.92 -11.37
CA SER A 338 15.47 -0.15 -12.57
C SER A 338 16.78 -0.63 -13.22
N LEU A 339 17.75 -1.01 -12.41
CA LEU A 339 19.02 -1.55 -12.93
C LEU A 339 18.81 -2.93 -13.57
N LEU A 340 18.02 -3.82 -12.95
CA LEU A 340 17.66 -5.12 -13.52
C LEU A 340 16.93 -4.98 -14.87
N SER A 341 16.06 -3.97 -15.00
CA SER A 341 15.43 -3.65 -16.28
C SER A 341 16.46 -3.23 -17.33
N LYS A 342 17.40 -2.34 -16.97
CA LYS A 342 18.44 -1.86 -17.89
C LYS A 342 19.39 -2.96 -18.36
N VAL A 343 19.70 -3.93 -17.52
CA VAL A 343 20.50 -5.11 -17.90
C VAL A 343 19.67 -6.22 -18.56
N LYS A 344 18.40 -5.92 -18.93
CA LYS A 344 17.49 -6.80 -19.67
C LYS A 344 17.12 -8.11 -18.97
N PHE A 345 17.21 -8.14 -17.63
CA PHE A 345 16.84 -9.34 -16.87
C PHE A 345 15.35 -9.70 -17.05
N PHE A 346 14.48 -8.70 -17.04
CA PHE A 346 13.05 -8.95 -17.18
C PHE A 346 12.65 -9.40 -18.59
N GLU A 347 13.30 -8.90 -19.63
CA GLU A 347 13.11 -9.34 -21.01
C GLU A 347 13.51 -10.81 -21.17
N TRP A 348 14.68 -11.18 -20.64
CA TRP A 348 15.15 -12.57 -20.64
C TRP A 348 14.17 -13.49 -19.89
N LEU A 349 13.69 -13.09 -18.72
CA LEU A 349 12.74 -13.89 -17.94
C LEU A 349 11.41 -14.06 -18.67
N ALA A 350 10.95 -13.03 -19.40
CA ALA A 350 9.76 -13.12 -20.24
C ALA A 350 9.93 -14.15 -21.37
N GLU A 351 11.12 -14.20 -22.03
CA GLU A 351 11.42 -15.20 -23.03
C GLU A 351 11.44 -16.63 -22.45
N VAL A 352 12.02 -16.80 -21.25
CA VAL A 352 11.99 -18.11 -20.56
C VAL A 352 10.55 -18.56 -20.29
N PHE A 353 9.68 -17.67 -19.84
CA PHE A 353 8.27 -18.00 -19.63
C PHE A 353 7.55 -18.32 -20.94
N LYS A 354 7.77 -17.53 -21.99
CA LYS A 354 7.16 -17.74 -23.31
C LYS A 354 7.53 -19.10 -23.89
N ASN A 355 8.77 -19.54 -23.74
CA ASN A 355 9.25 -20.78 -24.28
C ASN A 355 8.81 -22.03 -23.48
N ASN A 356 8.44 -21.87 -22.20
CA ASN A 356 8.12 -22.98 -21.31
C ASN A 356 6.63 -23.06 -20.91
N LEU A 357 5.83 -22.03 -21.18
CA LEU A 357 4.42 -21.96 -20.79
C LEU A 357 3.57 -21.76 -22.04
N ALA A 358 2.81 -22.78 -22.42
CA ALA A 358 1.88 -22.69 -23.53
C ALA A 358 0.54 -22.10 -23.05
N PHE A 359 0.31 -20.83 -23.37
CA PHE A 359 -0.99 -20.16 -23.12
C PHE A 359 -1.75 -19.89 -24.44
N ASP A 360 -1.46 -20.61 -25.51
CA ASP A 360 -1.92 -20.33 -26.87
C ASP A 360 -3.45 -20.11 -26.95
N GLY A 361 -3.85 -18.88 -27.25
CA GLY A 361 -5.24 -18.50 -27.52
C GLY A 361 -6.16 -18.32 -26.31
N HIS A 362 -5.68 -18.47 -25.06
CA HIS A 362 -6.50 -18.43 -23.84
C HIS A 362 -6.25 -17.21 -22.94
N GLY A 363 -5.97 -16.03 -23.50
CA GLY A 363 -5.62 -14.81 -22.73
C GLY A 363 -6.63 -14.44 -21.64
N ASN A 364 -7.93 -14.62 -21.88
CA ASN A 364 -8.95 -14.37 -20.84
C ASN A 364 -8.86 -15.37 -19.68
N VAL A 365 -8.57 -16.64 -19.95
CA VAL A 365 -8.37 -17.66 -18.91
C VAL A 365 -7.11 -17.31 -18.10
N ALA A 366 -6.03 -16.95 -18.80
CA ALA A 366 -4.80 -16.51 -18.16
C ALA A 366 -5.04 -15.30 -17.21
N PHE A 367 -5.85 -14.33 -17.62
CA PHE A 367 -6.26 -13.21 -16.76
C PHE A 367 -6.83 -13.69 -15.42
N PHE A 368 -7.85 -14.54 -15.44
CA PHE A 368 -8.48 -15.04 -14.21
C PHE A 368 -7.52 -15.86 -13.35
N VAL A 369 -6.73 -16.73 -13.97
CA VAL A 369 -5.75 -17.58 -13.27
C VAL A 369 -4.68 -16.71 -12.59
N ILE A 370 -4.13 -15.72 -13.28
CA ILE A 370 -3.10 -14.82 -12.75
C ILE A 370 -3.64 -14.06 -11.55
N ILE A 371 -4.83 -13.47 -11.64
CA ILE A 371 -5.41 -12.71 -10.54
C ILE A 371 -5.75 -13.61 -9.34
N PHE A 372 -6.33 -14.77 -9.59
CA PHE A 372 -6.65 -15.74 -8.53
C PHE A 372 -5.38 -16.20 -7.81
N LEU A 373 -4.34 -16.58 -8.55
CA LEU A 373 -3.05 -16.96 -7.96
C LEU A 373 -2.42 -15.79 -7.20
N SER A 374 -2.52 -14.55 -7.69
CA SER A 374 -1.98 -13.37 -7.00
C SER A 374 -2.58 -13.20 -5.60
N ILE A 375 -3.89 -13.44 -5.45
CA ILE A 375 -4.59 -13.37 -4.17
C ILE A 375 -4.17 -14.50 -3.24
N ILE A 376 -4.06 -15.74 -3.75
CA ILE A 376 -3.62 -16.90 -2.96
C ILE A 376 -2.19 -16.70 -2.46
N VAL A 377 -1.29 -16.32 -3.34
CA VAL A 377 0.12 -16.11 -2.99
C VAL A 377 0.26 -14.96 -1.97
N ARG A 378 -0.61 -13.95 -2.02
CA ARG A 378 -0.63 -12.84 -1.08
C ARG A 378 -0.83 -13.31 0.38
N TYR A 379 -1.50 -14.42 0.60
CA TYR A 379 -1.66 -15.05 1.93
C TYR A 379 -0.33 -15.35 2.63
N PHE A 380 0.71 -15.71 1.90
CA PHE A 380 2.03 -16.05 2.46
C PHE A 380 2.88 -14.84 2.84
N PHE A 381 2.43 -13.63 2.56
CA PHE A 381 3.19 -12.41 2.80
C PHE A 381 2.58 -11.55 3.92
N ALA A 382 3.33 -11.32 4.97
CA ALA A 382 2.97 -10.37 6.03
C ALA A 382 3.17 -8.90 5.61
N SER A 383 4.00 -8.62 4.60
CA SER A 383 4.27 -7.29 4.06
C SER A 383 3.75 -7.16 2.64
N GLY A 384 2.91 -6.13 2.39
CA GLY A 384 2.44 -5.81 1.04
C GLY A 384 3.57 -5.38 0.12
N SER A 385 4.54 -4.62 0.63
CA SER A 385 5.70 -4.19 -0.15
C SER A 385 6.60 -5.36 -0.55
N ALA A 386 6.83 -6.31 0.37
CA ALA A 386 7.60 -7.52 0.07
C ALA A 386 6.91 -8.38 -1.01
N TYR A 387 5.58 -8.51 -0.94
CA TYR A 387 4.80 -9.20 -1.98
C TYR A 387 4.93 -8.50 -3.33
N ILE A 388 4.77 -7.17 -3.38
CA ILE A 388 4.89 -6.39 -4.63
C ILE A 388 6.25 -6.65 -5.26
N VAL A 389 7.33 -6.51 -4.50
CA VAL A 389 8.69 -6.66 -5.02
C VAL A 389 8.97 -8.08 -5.50
N ALA A 390 8.46 -9.09 -4.79
CA ALA A 390 8.72 -10.50 -5.09
C ALA A 390 7.86 -11.04 -6.23
N MET A 391 6.57 -10.74 -6.22
CA MET A 391 5.59 -11.47 -7.02
C MET A 391 4.97 -10.65 -8.15
N LEU A 392 4.86 -9.33 -8.00
CA LEU A 392 4.22 -8.50 -9.01
C LEU A 392 4.95 -8.54 -10.37
N PRO A 393 6.29 -8.46 -10.44
CA PRO A 393 7.01 -8.61 -11.70
C PRO A 393 6.72 -9.96 -12.39
N VAL A 394 6.65 -11.04 -11.60
CA VAL A 394 6.35 -12.38 -12.12
C VAL A 394 4.95 -12.43 -12.73
N PHE A 395 3.94 -11.94 -12.03
CA PHE A 395 2.57 -11.91 -12.55
C PHE A 395 2.40 -10.96 -13.75
N ALA A 396 3.08 -9.81 -13.76
CA ALA A 396 3.08 -8.89 -14.89
C ALA A 396 3.67 -9.54 -16.14
N MET A 397 4.79 -10.26 -16.00
CA MET A 397 5.40 -10.96 -17.10
C MET A 397 4.55 -12.12 -17.60
N LEU A 398 3.95 -12.93 -16.70
CA LEU A 398 3.00 -13.95 -17.07
C LEU A 398 1.84 -13.36 -17.89
N ALA A 399 1.32 -12.19 -17.48
CA ALA A 399 0.27 -11.49 -18.23
C ALA A 399 0.74 -11.12 -19.65
N ASN A 400 1.97 -10.61 -19.77
CA ASN A 400 2.54 -10.19 -21.04
C ASN A 400 2.70 -11.36 -22.02
N VAL A 401 3.21 -12.50 -21.54
CA VAL A 401 3.48 -13.65 -22.42
C VAL A 401 2.26 -14.54 -22.69
N SER A 402 1.23 -14.48 -21.84
CA SER A 402 0.02 -15.30 -21.96
C SER A 402 -1.06 -14.69 -22.87
N GLY A 403 -0.85 -13.49 -23.42
CA GLY A 403 -1.85 -12.77 -24.21
C GLY A 403 -3.04 -12.28 -23.37
N ALA A 404 -2.91 -12.18 -22.04
CA ALA A 404 -3.93 -11.60 -21.18
C ALA A 404 -4.15 -10.11 -21.52
N PRO A 405 -5.36 -9.55 -21.34
CA PRO A 405 -5.63 -8.13 -21.59
C PRO A 405 -4.84 -7.26 -20.60
N LEU A 406 -3.73 -6.67 -21.07
CA LEU A 406 -2.69 -6.09 -20.22
C LEU A 406 -3.21 -5.01 -19.28
N MET A 407 -4.00 -4.04 -19.75
CA MET A 407 -4.53 -2.96 -18.91
C MET A 407 -5.46 -3.52 -17.81
N LEU A 408 -6.36 -4.43 -18.15
CA LEU A 408 -7.26 -5.06 -17.17
C LEU A 408 -6.49 -5.88 -16.14
N THR A 409 -5.49 -6.64 -16.60
CA THR A 409 -4.65 -7.45 -15.72
C THR A 409 -3.79 -6.57 -14.80
N ALA A 410 -3.23 -5.49 -15.32
CA ALA A 410 -2.48 -4.52 -14.54
C ALA A 410 -3.34 -3.91 -13.42
N LEU A 411 -4.53 -3.39 -13.73
CA LEU A 411 -5.45 -2.83 -12.73
C LEU A 411 -5.84 -3.86 -11.68
N ALA A 412 -6.20 -5.07 -12.12
CA ALA A 412 -6.58 -6.13 -11.19
C ALA A 412 -5.43 -6.55 -10.26
N LEU A 413 -4.19 -6.66 -10.76
CA LEU A 413 -3.00 -6.95 -9.95
C LEU A 413 -2.69 -5.83 -8.96
N LEU A 414 -2.77 -4.56 -9.41
CA LEU A 414 -2.52 -3.39 -8.58
C LEU A 414 -3.49 -3.32 -7.39
N PHE A 415 -4.78 -3.61 -7.63
CA PHE A 415 -5.80 -3.54 -6.58
C PHE A 415 -5.81 -4.79 -5.68
N SER A 416 -5.56 -5.99 -6.25
CA SER A 416 -5.57 -7.25 -5.49
C SER A 416 -4.50 -7.31 -4.40
N ASN A 417 -3.37 -6.61 -4.57
CA ASN A 417 -2.35 -6.52 -3.53
C ASN A 417 -2.91 -6.02 -2.20
N SER A 418 -3.85 -5.08 -2.22
CA SER A 418 -4.45 -4.55 -0.99
C SER A 418 -5.48 -5.52 -0.41
N TYR A 419 -6.53 -5.83 -1.16
CA TYR A 419 -7.64 -6.64 -0.64
C TYR A 419 -7.28 -8.11 -0.43
N GLY A 420 -6.32 -8.67 -1.16
CA GLY A 420 -5.78 -10.01 -0.89
C GLY A 420 -5.13 -10.15 0.49
N GLY A 421 -4.77 -9.03 1.13
CA GLY A 421 -4.29 -9.01 2.51
C GLY A 421 -5.38 -8.89 3.59
N MET A 422 -6.68 -8.97 3.25
CA MET A 422 -7.78 -8.94 4.22
C MET A 422 -7.91 -10.23 5.03
N VAL A 423 -7.58 -11.37 4.42
CA VAL A 423 -7.82 -12.70 5.01
C VAL A 423 -7.15 -12.86 6.36
N THR A 424 -5.90 -12.43 6.47
CA THR A 424 -5.10 -12.68 7.67
C THR A 424 -4.90 -11.41 8.51
N HIS A 425 -4.82 -11.59 9.84
CA HIS A 425 -4.51 -10.51 10.77
C HIS A 425 -3.08 -9.96 10.60
N TYR A 426 -2.22 -10.67 9.89
CA TYR A 426 -0.87 -10.24 9.52
C TYR A 426 -0.72 -9.81 8.05
N GLY A 427 -1.78 -9.81 7.25
CA GLY A 427 -1.73 -9.49 5.81
C GLY A 427 -1.39 -8.03 5.46
N GLY A 428 -0.84 -7.30 6.40
CA GLY A 428 -0.33 -5.94 6.26
C GLY A 428 0.03 -5.35 7.62
N ALA A 429 0.91 -4.36 7.65
CA ALA A 429 1.49 -3.83 8.89
C ALA A 429 0.46 -3.23 9.88
N ALA A 430 -0.70 -2.75 9.41
CA ALA A 430 -1.77 -2.27 10.27
C ALA A 430 -2.52 -3.42 11.00
N GLY A 431 -2.54 -4.62 10.40
CA GLY A 431 -3.28 -5.76 10.95
C GLY A 431 -2.87 -6.15 12.36
N PRO A 432 -1.58 -6.45 12.62
CA PRO A 432 -1.12 -6.78 13.97
C PRO A 432 -1.39 -5.69 15.00
N VAL A 433 -1.36 -4.41 14.60
CA VAL A 433 -1.63 -3.28 15.50
C VAL A 433 -3.10 -3.27 15.93
N ILE A 434 -4.02 -3.41 14.98
CA ILE A 434 -5.46 -3.39 15.25
C ILE A 434 -5.89 -4.70 15.96
N PHE A 435 -5.40 -5.84 15.51
CA PHE A 435 -5.68 -7.14 16.12
C PHE A 435 -5.14 -7.22 17.55
N GLY A 436 -3.96 -6.63 17.79
CA GLY A 436 -3.29 -6.60 19.09
C GLY A 436 -4.05 -5.85 20.19
N VAL A 437 -5.07 -5.04 19.84
CA VAL A 437 -5.97 -4.42 20.84
C VAL A 437 -6.81 -5.48 21.57
N GLY A 438 -7.03 -6.66 20.97
CA GLY A 438 -7.59 -7.83 21.65
C GLY A 438 -9.11 -8.00 21.57
N TYR A 439 -9.81 -7.21 20.74
CA TYR A 439 -11.28 -7.38 20.57
C TYR A 439 -11.66 -8.53 19.64
N ASN A 440 -10.77 -8.96 18.76
CA ASN A 440 -11.05 -9.93 17.71
C ASN A 440 -10.26 -11.22 17.92
N ASP A 441 -10.87 -12.34 17.63
CA ASP A 441 -10.22 -13.65 17.56
C ASP A 441 -9.80 -13.99 16.11
N ILE A 442 -8.85 -14.92 15.96
CA ILE A 442 -8.29 -15.31 14.65
C ILE A 442 -9.38 -15.87 13.73
N LYS A 443 -10.29 -16.69 14.27
CA LYS A 443 -11.33 -17.36 13.46
C LYS A 443 -12.29 -16.34 12.85
N SER A 444 -12.81 -15.41 13.66
CA SER A 444 -13.72 -14.37 13.18
C SER A 444 -13.03 -13.45 12.16
N TRP A 445 -11.77 -13.07 12.44
CA TRP A 445 -10.99 -12.22 11.54
C TRP A 445 -10.79 -12.88 10.16
N TRP A 446 -10.34 -14.12 10.17
CA TRP A 446 -10.05 -14.82 8.91
C TRP A 446 -11.34 -15.12 8.13
N LEU A 447 -12.43 -15.45 8.80
CA LEU A 447 -13.71 -15.70 8.13
C LEU A 447 -14.25 -14.41 7.46
N VAL A 448 -14.29 -13.29 8.19
CA VAL A 448 -14.71 -12.00 7.63
C VAL A 448 -13.77 -11.57 6.51
N GLY A 449 -12.46 -11.70 6.73
CA GLY A 449 -11.44 -11.38 5.74
C GLY A 449 -11.59 -12.19 4.46
N ALA A 450 -11.85 -13.50 4.58
CA ALA A 450 -12.09 -14.37 3.42
C ALA A 450 -13.36 -13.97 2.66
N VAL A 451 -14.48 -13.76 3.36
CA VAL A 451 -15.74 -13.33 2.74
C VAL A 451 -15.56 -12.01 2.00
N LEU A 452 -14.94 -11.01 2.63
CA LEU A 452 -14.71 -9.70 2.00
C LEU A 452 -13.70 -9.77 0.84
N THR A 453 -12.67 -10.62 0.94
CA THR A 453 -11.72 -10.84 -0.18
C THR A 453 -12.44 -11.45 -1.38
N ILE A 454 -13.27 -12.46 -1.17
CA ILE A 454 -14.06 -13.10 -2.24
C ILE A 454 -15.05 -12.10 -2.85
N LEU A 455 -15.79 -11.36 -2.03
CA LEU A 455 -16.71 -10.34 -2.53
C LEU A 455 -15.99 -9.25 -3.32
N THR A 456 -14.84 -8.77 -2.83
CA THR A 456 -14.04 -7.76 -3.53
C THR A 456 -13.51 -8.31 -4.85
N PHE A 457 -13.02 -9.54 -4.86
CA PHE A 457 -12.58 -10.21 -6.08
C PHE A 457 -13.73 -10.32 -7.10
N LEU A 458 -14.91 -10.79 -6.68
CA LEU A 458 -16.08 -10.89 -7.56
C LEU A 458 -16.50 -9.52 -8.12
N VAL A 459 -16.55 -8.48 -7.29
CA VAL A 459 -16.85 -7.11 -7.74
C VAL A 459 -15.83 -6.64 -8.77
N HIS A 460 -14.53 -6.92 -8.58
CA HIS A 460 -13.50 -6.48 -9.51
C HIS A 460 -13.56 -7.24 -10.85
N ILE A 461 -13.74 -8.56 -10.84
CA ILE A 461 -13.74 -9.35 -12.08
C ILE A 461 -15.06 -9.24 -12.87
N THR A 462 -16.12 -8.73 -12.27
CA THR A 462 -17.41 -8.49 -12.94
C THR A 462 -17.60 -7.01 -13.23
N LEU A 463 -18.07 -6.26 -12.25
CA LEU A 463 -18.36 -4.84 -12.37
C LEU A 463 -17.10 -3.99 -12.61
N GLY A 464 -15.96 -4.36 -12.01
CA GLY A 464 -14.68 -3.69 -12.23
C GLY A 464 -14.23 -3.81 -13.68
N VAL A 465 -14.20 -5.03 -14.22
CA VAL A 465 -13.83 -5.29 -15.63
C VAL A 465 -14.75 -4.55 -16.59
N TRP A 466 -16.07 -4.57 -16.33
CA TRP A 466 -17.03 -3.78 -17.13
C TRP A 466 -16.72 -2.28 -17.08
N TRP A 467 -16.49 -1.74 -15.89
CA TRP A 467 -16.18 -0.33 -15.68
C TRP A 467 -14.86 0.08 -16.34
N TRP A 468 -13.82 -0.74 -16.18
CA TRP A 468 -12.51 -0.46 -16.78
C TRP A 468 -12.56 -0.47 -18.31
N ASN A 469 -13.31 -1.38 -18.92
CA ASN A 469 -13.52 -1.37 -20.36
C ASN A 469 -14.22 -0.09 -20.84
N MET A 470 -15.18 0.45 -20.08
CA MET A 470 -15.79 1.73 -20.39
C MET A 470 -14.78 2.88 -20.29
N LEU A 471 -13.96 2.91 -19.25
CA LEU A 471 -12.94 3.95 -19.07
C LEU A 471 -11.88 3.90 -20.18
N ILE A 472 -11.48 2.70 -20.60
CA ILE A 472 -10.56 2.50 -21.74
C ILE A 472 -11.23 3.03 -23.02
N GLY A 473 -12.49 2.69 -23.26
CA GLY A 473 -13.25 3.18 -24.42
C GLY A 473 -13.43 4.70 -24.45
N TRP A 474 -13.44 5.35 -23.29
CA TRP A 474 -13.48 6.82 -23.17
C TRP A 474 -12.10 7.49 -23.14
N ASN A 475 -11.01 6.72 -23.29
CA ASN A 475 -9.62 7.20 -23.21
C ASN A 475 -9.27 7.92 -21.89
N MET A 476 -9.79 7.40 -20.77
CA MET A 476 -9.60 7.92 -19.41
C MET A 476 -8.52 7.16 -18.61
N LEU A 477 -8.02 6.06 -19.15
CA LEU A 477 -6.94 5.22 -18.58
C LEU A 477 -5.71 5.27 -19.45
#